data_6b13ecb360f6193dc2cdc65e59d0345e
#
_entry.id   6b13ecb360f6193dc2cdc65e59d0345e
#
_cell.length_a   1.000
_cell.length_b   1.000
_cell.length_c   1.000
_cell.angle_alpha   90.00
_cell.angle_beta   90.00
_cell.angle_gamma   90.00
#
_symmetry.space_group_name_H-M   'P 1'
#
loop_
_entity.id
_entity.type
_entity.pdbx_description
1 polymer ?
#
loop_
_entity_poly.entity_id
_entity_poly.type
_entity_poly.pdbx_seq_one_letter_code
_entity_poly.pdbx_strand_id
1 'polypeptide(L)'
;MSEPSRRPNREVLKSQREEKKKAEKALRERQKAEGLNPSIRVSIPNRKCRYESIEEEQEVRQDATMEQVRVFRAKLPILLKRLSKIDDPRNPGKVKHKLTVVMLYGILTFVFHMASRREANREMTRPVFMDNLKRLFPELEDLPHNDTLMRLLVRIDVSEIEAALIDLVRKLIRDKKFVRYLINNRYPIAIDGTQKCVRDVLWSEECLSREVGKSGDTQTQYYVYVLEANLAFQNGMTIPLMS
;
A
#
# COMPACT_ATOMS: atom_id res chain seq x y z
N MET A 1 30.59 20.67 -18.66
CA MET A 1 30.80 20.88 -17.22
C MET A 1 29.44 21.23 -16.64
N SER A 2 28.77 20.28 -16.01
CA SER A 2 27.48 20.48 -15.36
C SER A 2 27.71 21.05 -13.97
N GLU A 3 27.10 22.19 -13.67
CA GLU A 3 27.15 22.79 -12.34
C GLU A 3 26.58 21.83 -11.28
N PRO A 4 27.21 21.76 -10.09
CA PRO A 4 26.66 20.94 -9.01
C PRO A 4 25.37 21.59 -8.49
N SER A 5 24.27 20.87 -8.60
CA SER A 5 22.96 21.20 -8.05
C SER A 5 23.12 21.61 -6.56
N ARG A 6 22.96 22.89 -6.26
CA ARG A 6 22.96 23.41 -4.89
C ARG A 6 21.75 22.85 -4.15
N ARG A 7 21.99 21.94 -3.22
CA ARG A 7 20.93 21.46 -2.31
C ARG A 7 20.35 22.65 -1.54
N PRO A 8 19.01 22.76 -1.45
CA PRO A 8 18.38 23.85 -0.71
C PRO A 8 18.85 23.83 0.75
N ASN A 9 19.10 25.02 1.31
CA ASN A 9 19.60 25.19 2.66
C ASN A 9 18.64 24.54 3.67
N ARG A 10 19.19 23.82 4.66
CA ARG A 10 18.46 23.14 5.73
C ARG A 10 17.43 24.04 6.43
N GLU A 11 17.73 25.31 6.58
CA GLU A 11 16.84 26.29 7.20
C GLU A 11 15.65 26.64 6.32
N VAL A 12 15.84 26.80 5.00
CA VAL A 12 14.78 27.04 4.03
C VAL A 12 13.81 25.86 4.02
N LEU A 13 14.32 24.61 3.99
CA LEU A 13 13.48 23.43 4.05
C LEU A 13 12.72 23.29 5.40
N LYS A 14 13.31 23.75 6.50
CA LYS A 14 12.65 23.77 7.80
C LYS A 14 11.53 24.82 7.84
N SER A 15 11.77 26.01 7.34
CA SER A 15 10.77 27.08 7.22
C SER A 15 9.59 26.66 6.36
N GLN A 16 9.84 26.14 5.16
CA GLN A 16 8.79 25.62 4.27
C GLN A 16 7.94 24.54 4.91
N ARG A 17 8.54 23.65 5.72
CA ARG A 17 7.81 22.61 6.46
C ARG A 17 6.91 23.20 7.56
N GLU A 18 7.39 24.19 8.27
CA GLU A 18 6.63 24.85 9.32
C GLU A 18 5.47 25.64 8.74
N GLU A 19 5.68 26.37 7.65
CA GLU A 19 4.63 27.08 6.92
C GLU A 19 3.57 26.11 6.36
N LYS A 20 4.00 25.02 5.74
CA LYS A 20 3.10 23.99 5.23
C LYS A 20 2.28 23.33 6.34
N LYS A 21 2.88 23.04 7.50
CA LYS A 21 2.18 22.53 8.67
C LYS A 21 1.13 23.51 9.20
N LYS A 22 1.45 24.81 9.24
CA LYS A 22 0.51 25.86 9.65
C LYS A 22 -0.65 25.97 8.67
N ALA A 23 -0.38 25.98 7.37
CA ALA A 23 -1.40 26.02 6.33
C ALA A 23 -2.30 24.78 6.35
N GLU A 24 -1.74 23.59 6.54
CA GLU A 24 -2.49 22.35 6.66
C GLU A 24 -3.38 22.33 7.90
N LYS A 25 -2.88 22.84 9.03
CA LYS A 25 -3.66 22.94 10.27
C LYS A 25 -4.84 23.90 10.09
N ALA A 26 -4.61 25.07 9.51
CA ALA A 26 -5.65 26.05 9.22
C ALA A 26 -6.71 25.50 8.26
N LEU A 27 -6.27 24.77 7.21
CA LEU A 27 -7.19 24.13 6.27
C LEU A 27 -8.07 23.06 6.94
N ARG A 28 -7.47 22.24 7.82
CA ARG A 28 -8.23 21.22 8.59
C ARG A 28 -9.25 21.82 9.54
N GLU A 29 -8.89 22.91 10.21
CA GLU A 29 -9.79 23.63 11.10
C GLU A 29 -10.97 24.23 10.31
N ARG A 30 -10.71 24.79 9.13
CA ARG A 30 -11.73 25.32 8.23
C ARG A 30 -12.66 24.21 7.71
N GLN A 31 -12.10 23.11 7.23
CA GLN A 31 -12.87 21.95 6.75
C GLN A 31 -13.70 21.32 7.87
N LYS A 32 -13.16 21.28 9.10
CA LYS A 32 -13.89 20.80 10.27
C LYS A 32 -15.06 21.73 10.63
N ALA A 33 -14.87 23.05 10.53
CA ALA A 33 -15.92 24.02 10.73
C ALA A 33 -17.03 23.94 9.68
N GLU A 34 -16.70 23.56 8.45
CA GLU A 34 -17.62 23.31 7.33
C GLU A 34 -18.26 21.90 7.38
N GLY A 35 -17.99 21.10 8.42
CA GLY A 35 -18.51 19.73 8.55
C GLY A 35 -17.87 18.70 7.60
N LEU A 36 -16.81 19.08 6.91
CA LEU A 36 -16.05 18.20 6.03
C LEU A 36 -14.95 17.45 6.82
N ASN A 37 -14.82 16.15 6.59
CA ASN A 37 -13.77 15.35 7.22
C ASN A 37 -12.54 15.35 6.29
N PRO A 38 -11.45 16.08 6.61
CA PRO A 38 -10.31 16.21 5.71
C PRO A 38 -9.58 14.88 5.59
N SER A 39 -9.66 14.25 4.42
CA SER A 39 -8.95 13.01 4.11
C SER A 39 -7.59 13.24 3.43
N ILE A 40 -7.25 14.50 3.14
CA ILE A 40 -6.04 14.81 2.38
C ILE A 40 -4.82 14.86 3.29
N ARG A 41 -3.95 13.86 3.18
CA ARG A 41 -2.60 13.91 3.74
C ARG A 41 -1.66 14.52 2.72
N VAL A 42 -1.16 15.72 3.00
CA VAL A 42 -0.11 16.32 2.17
C VAL A 42 1.22 15.64 2.50
N SER A 43 1.84 14.97 1.52
CA SER A 43 3.15 14.39 1.70
C SER A 43 4.22 15.49 1.83
N ILE A 44 5.18 15.29 2.74
CA ILE A 44 6.32 16.18 2.91
C ILE A 44 7.52 15.52 2.24
N PRO A 45 8.27 16.23 1.37
CA PRO A 45 9.43 15.66 0.71
C PRO A 45 10.45 15.11 1.70
N ASN A 46 11.06 13.98 1.36
CA ASN A 46 12.19 13.46 2.11
C ASN A 46 13.40 14.38 1.89
N ARG A 47 14.24 14.55 2.93
CA ARG A 47 15.51 15.30 2.83
C ARG A 47 16.48 14.78 1.78
N LYS A 48 16.35 13.50 1.42
CA LYS A 48 17.18 12.82 0.43
C LYS A 48 16.52 12.70 -0.93
N CYS A 49 15.38 13.38 -1.16
CA CYS A 49 14.72 13.30 -2.46
C CYS A 49 15.58 14.00 -3.52
N ARG A 50 15.46 13.52 -4.74
CA ARG A 50 16.18 14.03 -5.93
C ARG A 50 15.45 15.19 -6.61
N TYR A 51 14.28 15.55 -6.14
CA TYR A 51 13.42 16.55 -6.74
C TYR A 51 13.77 17.93 -6.21
N GLU A 52 13.70 18.93 -7.07
CA GLU A 52 14.05 20.33 -6.76
C GLU A 52 12.93 21.01 -5.98
N SER A 53 11.67 20.62 -6.23
CA SER A 53 10.50 21.18 -5.56
C SER A 53 9.55 20.09 -5.03
N ILE A 54 8.63 20.51 -4.15
CA ILE A 54 7.57 19.64 -3.62
C ILE A 54 6.57 19.30 -4.72
N GLU A 55 6.30 20.27 -5.58
CA GLU A 55 5.37 20.16 -6.68
C GLU A 55 5.88 19.13 -7.70
N GLU A 56 7.15 19.20 -8.06
CA GLU A 56 7.80 18.22 -8.94
C GLU A 56 7.73 16.79 -8.35
N GLU A 57 8.03 16.63 -7.05
CA GLU A 57 7.90 15.32 -6.39
C GLU A 57 6.45 14.82 -6.43
N GLN A 58 5.47 15.69 -6.19
CA GLN A 58 4.05 15.32 -6.21
C GLN A 58 3.60 14.91 -7.61
N GLU A 59 4.00 15.65 -8.64
CA GLU A 59 3.68 15.38 -10.04
C GLU A 59 4.21 14.00 -10.46
N VAL A 60 5.51 13.74 -10.22
CA VAL A 60 6.11 12.43 -10.56
C VAL A 60 5.47 11.28 -9.79
N ARG A 61 5.13 11.48 -8.52
CA ARG A 61 4.42 10.44 -7.72
C ARG A 61 3.00 10.22 -8.23
N GLN A 62 2.32 11.27 -8.65
CA GLN A 62 0.99 11.16 -9.23
C GLN A 62 1.02 10.39 -10.55
N ASP A 63 1.99 10.67 -11.41
CA ASP A 63 2.20 9.96 -12.67
C ASP A 63 2.48 8.47 -12.43
N ALA A 64 3.35 8.15 -11.47
CA ALA A 64 3.63 6.76 -11.09
C ALA A 64 2.36 6.05 -10.59
N THR A 65 1.56 6.73 -9.78
CA THR A 65 0.30 6.18 -9.26
C THR A 65 -0.72 5.96 -10.39
N MET A 66 -0.86 6.90 -11.31
CA MET A 66 -1.74 6.75 -12.47
C MET A 66 -1.32 5.58 -13.35
N GLU A 67 -0.02 5.39 -13.57
CA GLU A 67 0.49 4.25 -14.33
C GLU A 67 0.21 2.91 -13.62
N GLN A 68 0.38 2.83 -12.30
CA GLN A 68 0.02 1.64 -11.53
C GLN A 68 -1.47 1.32 -11.65
N VAL A 69 -2.34 2.32 -11.52
CA VAL A 69 -3.79 2.15 -11.69
C VAL A 69 -4.13 1.68 -13.10
N ARG A 70 -3.48 2.23 -14.12
CA ARG A 70 -3.67 1.81 -15.52
C ARG A 70 -3.31 0.35 -15.73
N VAL A 71 -2.14 -0.07 -15.21
CA VAL A 71 -1.68 -1.47 -15.28
C VAL A 71 -2.64 -2.39 -14.52
N PHE A 72 -3.06 -1.99 -13.32
CA PHE A 72 -4.00 -2.75 -12.51
C PHE A 72 -5.34 -2.95 -13.23
N ARG A 73 -5.94 -1.88 -13.76
CA ARG A 73 -7.21 -1.97 -14.50
C ARG A 73 -7.11 -2.91 -15.70
N ALA A 74 -6.03 -2.84 -16.47
CA ALA A 74 -5.82 -3.70 -17.62
C ALA A 74 -5.66 -5.19 -17.26
N LYS A 75 -5.23 -5.48 -16.03
CA LYS A 75 -4.92 -6.85 -15.58
C LYS A 75 -5.89 -7.39 -14.52
N LEU A 76 -6.80 -6.56 -14.03
CA LEU A 76 -7.77 -6.96 -13.02
C LEU A 76 -8.54 -8.24 -13.39
N PRO A 77 -9.07 -8.45 -14.63
CA PRO A 77 -9.76 -9.68 -14.98
C PRO A 77 -8.87 -10.93 -14.83
N ILE A 78 -7.59 -10.80 -15.17
CA ILE A 78 -6.62 -11.89 -15.04
C ILE A 78 -6.36 -12.19 -13.56
N LEU A 79 -6.18 -11.15 -12.75
CA LEU A 79 -6.02 -11.28 -11.30
C LEU A 79 -7.23 -11.97 -10.67
N LEU A 80 -8.43 -11.50 -10.95
CA LEU A 80 -9.66 -12.10 -10.44
C LEU A 80 -9.79 -13.59 -10.83
N LYS A 81 -9.46 -13.93 -12.08
CA LYS A 81 -9.43 -15.32 -12.55
C LYS A 81 -8.42 -16.18 -11.78
N ARG A 82 -7.28 -15.60 -11.34
CA ARG A 82 -6.29 -16.32 -10.53
C ARG A 82 -6.75 -16.46 -9.10
N LEU A 83 -7.25 -15.40 -8.50
CA LEU A 83 -7.82 -15.43 -7.16
C LEU A 83 -9.00 -16.40 -7.03
N SER A 84 -9.77 -16.62 -8.10
CA SER A 84 -10.88 -17.58 -8.10
C SER A 84 -10.44 -19.06 -8.08
N LYS A 85 -9.15 -19.32 -8.27
CA LYS A 85 -8.59 -20.69 -8.22
C LYS A 85 -8.04 -21.04 -6.82
N ILE A 86 -7.90 -20.05 -5.96
CA ILE A 86 -7.43 -20.25 -4.59
C ILE A 86 -8.54 -20.97 -3.82
N ASP A 87 -8.16 -21.99 -3.05
CA ASP A 87 -9.09 -22.74 -2.23
C ASP A 87 -9.63 -21.85 -1.09
N ASP A 88 -10.97 -21.83 -0.97
CA ASP A 88 -11.62 -21.04 0.07
C ASP A 88 -11.66 -21.83 1.38
N PRO A 89 -10.89 -21.45 2.41
CA PRO A 89 -10.82 -22.18 3.67
C PRO A 89 -12.07 -22.00 4.54
N ARG A 90 -13.06 -21.23 4.09
CA ARG A 90 -14.29 -20.96 4.83
C ARG A 90 -15.30 -22.09 4.65
N ASN A 91 -16.17 -22.27 5.65
CA ASN A 91 -17.27 -23.25 5.55
C ASN A 91 -18.26 -22.82 4.44
N PRO A 92 -18.48 -23.63 3.39
CA PRO A 92 -19.32 -23.28 2.24
C PRO A 92 -20.74 -22.83 2.64
N GLY A 93 -21.35 -23.45 3.65
CA GLY A 93 -22.68 -23.12 4.14
C GLY A 93 -22.80 -21.76 4.85
N LYS A 94 -21.64 -21.10 5.14
CA LYS A 94 -21.59 -19.80 5.81
C LYS A 94 -20.97 -18.70 4.93
N VAL A 95 -20.63 -19.02 3.71
CA VAL A 95 -20.04 -18.06 2.76
C VAL A 95 -21.11 -17.16 2.18
N LYS A 96 -21.10 -15.88 2.53
CA LYS A 96 -21.98 -14.86 1.96
C LYS A 96 -21.37 -14.21 0.70
N HIS A 97 -20.06 -13.97 0.72
CA HIS A 97 -19.31 -13.32 -0.36
C HIS A 97 -18.28 -14.27 -0.93
N LYS A 98 -18.18 -14.35 -2.25
CA LYS A 98 -17.14 -15.13 -2.93
C LYS A 98 -15.74 -14.71 -2.45
N LEU A 99 -14.80 -15.64 -2.47
CA LEU A 99 -13.40 -15.36 -2.12
C LEU A 99 -12.85 -14.16 -2.90
N THR A 100 -13.06 -14.14 -4.21
CA THR A 100 -12.60 -13.06 -5.11
C THR A 100 -13.12 -11.68 -4.70
N VAL A 101 -14.36 -11.58 -4.22
CA VAL A 101 -14.95 -10.32 -3.72
C VAL A 101 -14.23 -9.86 -2.46
N VAL A 102 -14.00 -10.77 -1.50
CA VAL A 102 -13.33 -10.45 -0.24
C VAL A 102 -11.87 -10.08 -0.49
N MET A 103 -11.18 -10.79 -1.38
CA MET A 103 -9.78 -10.48 -1.75
C MET A 103 -9.68 -9.15 -2.48
N LEU A 104 -10.57 -8.85 -3.43
CA LEU A 104 -10.57 -7.55 -4.09
C LEU A 104 -10.87 -6.43 -3.10
N TYR A 105 -11.82 -6.62 -2.19
CA TYR A 105 -12.09 -5.67 -1.10
C TYR A 105 -10.81 -5.40 -0.28
N GLY A 106 -10.06 -6.45 0.07
CA GLY A 106 -8.77 -6.34 0.76
C GLY A 106 -7.76 -5.52 -0.03
N ILE A 107 -7.56 -5.84 -1.31
CA ILE A 107 -6.64 -5.11 -2.20
C ILE A 107 -7.01 -3.63 -2.27
N LEU A 108 -8.30 -3.32 -2.41
CA LEU A 108 -8.76 -1.93 -2.49
C LEU A 108 -8.56 -1.17 -1.17
N THR A 109 -8.63 -1.85 -0.02
CA THR A 109 -8.29 -1.25 1.28
C THR A 109 -6.85 -0.70 1.29
N PHE A 110 -5.90 -1.42 0.70
CA PHE A 110 -4.52 -0.96 0.55
C PHE A 110 -4.37 0.10 -0.54
N VAL A 111 -5.00 -0.09 -1.70
CA VAL A 111 -4.94 0.88 -2.81
C VAL A 111 -5.45 2.26 -2.39
N PHE A 112 -6.50 2.31 -1.58
CA PHE A 112 -7.05 3.56 -1.06
C PHE A 112 -6.39 4.03 0.24
N HIS A 113 -5.30 3.39 0.67
CA HIS A 113 -4.55 3.77 1.88
C HIS A 113 -5.42 3.90 3.14
N MET A 114 -6.36 2.99 3.33
CA MET A 114 -7.21 2.99 4.52
C MET A 114 -6.37 2.70 5.76
N ALA A 115 -6.29 3.68 6.67
CA ALA A 115 -5.41 3.60 7.84
C ALA A 115 -5.94 2.64 8.93
N SER A 116 -7.23 2.32 8.89
CA SER A 116 -7.85 1.45 9.89
C SER A 116 -9.03 0.66 9.34
N ARG A 117 -9.39 -0.43 10.05
CA ARG A 117 -10.60 -1.22 9.75
C ARG A 117 -11.88 -0.40 9.83
N ARG A 118 -11.96 0.54 10.77
CA ARG A 118 -13.12 1.43 10.92
C ARG A 118 -13.23 2.38 9.73
N GLU A 119 -12.12 2.91 9.28
CA GLU A 119 -12.06 3.77 8.10
C GLU A 119 -12.46 3.00 6.84
N ALA A 120 -11.91 1.79 6.64
CA ALA A 120 -12.29 0.93 5.52
C ALA A 120 -13.78 0.64 5.52
N ASN A 121 -14.36 0.21 6.64
CA ASN A 121 -15.80 -0.05 6.73
C ASN A 121 -16.64 1.20 6.43
N ARG A 122 -16.21 2.38 6.88
CA ARG A 122 -16.95 3.64 6.67
C ARG A 122 -16.85 4.13 5.22
N GLU A 123 -15.62 4.16 4.65
CA GLU A 123 -15.40 4.74 3.34
C GLU A 123 -15.81 3.80 2.20
N MET A 124 -15.60 2.51 2.38
CA MET A 124 -15.92 1.51 1.36
C MET A 124 -17.39 1.08 1.34
N THR A 125 -18.20 1.53 2.29
CA THR A 125 -19.67 1.32 2.29
C THR A 125 -20.44 2.42 1.55
N ARG A 126 -19.78 3.40 0.98
CA ARG A 126 -20.41 4.47 0.20
C ARG A 126 -21.12 3.93 -1.04
N PRO A 127 -22.28 4.47 -1.42
CA PRO A 127 -23.07 3.99 -2.54
C PRO A 127 -22.27 3.87 -3.85
N VAL A 128 -21.46 4.87 -4.18
CA VAL A 128 -20.62 4.89 -5.40
C VAL A 128 -19.64 3.72 -5.44
N PHE A 129 -19.09 3.34 -4.27
CA PHE A 129 -18.17 2.21 -4.17
C PHE A 129 -18.90 0.88 -4.44
N MET A 130 -20.08 0.72 -3.83
CA MET A 130 -20.96 -0.42 -4.06
C MET A 130 -21.34 -0.55 -5.54
N ASP A 131 -21.74 0.55 -6.17
CA ASP A 131 -22.13 0.55 -7.59
C ASP A 131 -20.97 0.17 -8.51
N ASN A 132 -19.77 0.63 -8.22
CA ASN A 132 -18.57 0.23 -8.96
C ASN A 132 -18.22 -1.25 -8.77
N LEU A 133 -18.38 -1.79 -7.56
CA LEU A 133 -18.18 -3.23 -7.33
C LEU A 133 -19.24 -4.09 -8.01
N LYS A 134 -20.50 -3.67 -8.04
CA LYS A 134 -21.58 -4.37 -8.74
C LYS A 134 -21.35 -4.48 -10.26
N ARG A 135 -20.60 -3.55 -10.86
CA ARG A 135 -20.19 -3.67 -12.27
C ARG A 135 -19.24 -4.84 -12.50
N LEU A 136 -18.48 -5.25 -11.49
CA LEU A 136 -17.56 -6.40 -11.57
C LEU A 136 -18.23 -7.69 -11.07
N PHE A 137 -19.12 -7.56 -10.11
CA PHE A 137 -19.83 -8.66 -9.46
C PHE A 137 -21.33 -8.32 -9.39
N PRO A 138 -22.10 -8.54 -10.49
CA PRO A 138 -23.52 -8.18 -10.54
C PRO A 138 -24.36 -8.83 -9.46
N GLU A 139 -23.91 -10.00 -8.96
CA GLU A 139 -24.57 -10.76 -7.91
C GLU A 139 -24.38 -10.20 -6.50
N LEU A 140 -23.61 -9.12 -6.34
CA LEU A 140 -23.28 -8.57 -5.05
C LEU A 140 -24.48 -7.81 -4.46
N GLU A 141 -25.02 -8.28 -3.34
CA GLU A 141 -26.11 -7.61 -2.62
C GLU A 141 -25.58 -6.56 -1.64
N ASP A 142 -24.52 -6.91 -0.90
CA ASP A 142 -23.88 -6.03 0.08
C ASP A 142 -22.34 -6.21 0.04
N LEU A 143 -21.63 -5.34 0.78
CA LEU A 143 -20.17 -5.39 0.85
C LEU A 143 -19.69 -6.32 1.97
N PRO A 144 -18.55 -7.00 1.78
CA PRO A 144 -17.94 -7.73 2.87
C PRO A 144 -17.49 -6.76 3.96
N HIS A 145 -17.71 -7.14 5.21
CA HIS A 145 -17.16 -6.42 6.34
C HIS A 145 -15.66 -6.71 6.49
N ASN A 146 -14.87 -5.75 6.96
CA ASN A 146 -13.43 -5.93 7.14
C ASN A 146 -13.08 -7.11 8.07
N ASP A 147 -13.92 -7.43 9.06
CA ASP A 147 -13.72 -8.62 9.89
C ASP A 147 -13.83 -9.93 9.10
N THR A 148 -14.62 -9.95 8.01
CA THR A 148 -14.68 -11.11 7.10
C THR A 148 -13.35 -11.29 6.38
N LEU A 149 -12.74 -10.19 5.93
CA LEU A 149 -11.39 -10.19 5.34
C LEU A 149 -10.37 -10.72 6.36
N MET A 150 -10.37 -10.19 7.57
CA MET A 150 -9.40 -10.60 8.60
C MET A 150 -9.51 -12.09 8.95
N ARG A 151 -10.74 -12.61 9.10
CA ARG A 151 -10.97 -14.05 9.35
C ARG A 151 -10.53 -14.92 8.18
N LEU A 152 -10.66 -14.43 6.96
CA LEU A 152 -10.16 -15.10 5.77
C LEU A 152 -8.63 -15.13 5.77
N LEU A 153 -7.97 -13.99 5.98
CA LEU A 153 -6.50 -13.87 5.93
C LEU A 153 -5.79 -14.72 6.99
N VAL A 154 -6.42 -15.01 8.11
CA VAL A 154 -5.86 -15.91 9.15
C VAL A 154 -5.84 -17.38 8.69
N ARG A 155 -6.65 -17.75 7.71
CA ARG A 155 -6.86 -19.16 7.32
C ARG A 155 -6.42 -19.49 5.91
N ILE A 156 -6.30 -18.47 5.04
CA ILE A 156 -5.92 -18.66 3.63
C ILE A 156 -4.45 -19.05 3.55
N ASP A 157 -4.12 -19.90 2.61
CA ASP A 157 -2.72 -20.19 2.31
C ASP A 157 -2.07 -19.00 1.62
N VAL A 158 -1.10 -18.39 2.27
CA VAL A 158 -0.36 -17.22 1.78
C VAL A 158 0.39 -17.58 0.50
N SER A 159 0.91 -18.80 0.38
CA SER A 159 1.66 -19.25 -0.78
C SER A 159 0.84 -19.21 -2.08
N GLU A 160 -0.46 -19.46 -2.00
CA GLU A 160 -1.37 -19.35 -3.16
C GLU A 160 -1.57 -17.90 -3.61
N ILE A 161 -1.63 -16.96 -2.65
CA ILE A 161 -1.72 -15.53 -2.94
C ILE A 161 -0.42 -15.06 -3.61
N GLU A 162 0.73 -15.45 -3.06
CA GLU A 162 2.04 -15.12 -3.64
C GLU A 162 2.20 -15.71 -5.04
N ALA A 163 1.82 -16.96 -5.23
CA ALA A 163 1.85 -17.60 -6.55
C ALA A 163 0.98 -16.84 -7.58
N ALA A 164 -0.21 -16.40 -7.18
CA ALA A 164 -1.10 -15.60 -8.04
C ALA A 164 -0.46 -14.26 -8.42
N LEU A 165 0.21 -13.59 -7.49
CA LEU A 165 0.93 -12.34 -7.73
C LEU A 165 2.14 -12.55 -8.65
N ILE A 166 3.00 -13.51 -8.34
CA ILE A 166 4.19 -13.85 -9.13
C ILE A 166 3.81 -14.17 -10.58
N ASP A 167 2.77 -14.93 -10.77
CA ASP A 167 2.26 -15.27 -12.09
C ASP A 167 1.76 -14.03 -12.86
N LEU A 168 1.08 -13.09 -12.17
CA LEU A 168 0.66 -11.84 -12.77
C LEU A 168 1.87 -11.02 -13.22
N VAL A 169 2.88 -10.89 -12.37
CA VAL A 169 4.12 -10.15 -12.65
C VAL A 169 4.88 -10.80 -13.81
N ARG A 170 5.02 -12.13 -13.81
CA ARG A 170 5.64 -12.88 -14.92
C ARG A 170 4.94 -12.63 -16.25
N LYS A 171 3.60 -12.56 -16.23
CA LYS A 171 2.84 -12.21 -17.43
C LYS A 171 3.10 -10.77 -17.88
N LEU A 172 3.14 -9.81 -16.97
CA LEU A 172 3.46 -8.42 -17.29
C LEU A 172 4.86 -8.26 -17.90
N ILE A 173 5.84 -9.00 -17.39
CA ILE A 173 7.20 -9.04 -17.93
C ILE A 173 7.20 -9.63 -19.35
N ARG A 174 6.54 -10.77 -19.56
CA ARG A 174 6.42 -11.41 -20.89
C ARG A 174 5.70 -10.52 -21.90
N ASP A 175 4.67 -9.82 -21.46
CA ASP A 175 3.92 -8.86 -22.27
C ASP A 175 4.70 -7.53 -22.50
N LYS A 176 5.96 -7.45 -22.05
CA LYS A 176 6.87 -6.29 -22.20
C LYS A 176 6.29 -4.97 -21.66
N LYS A 177 5.44 -5.04 -20.61
CA LYS A 177 4.75 -3.86 -20.07
C LYS A 177 5.68 -2.88 -19.37
N PHE A 178 6.88 -3.32 -18.96
CA PHE A 178 7.85 -2.52 -18.19
C PHE A 178 9.10 -2.16 -18.99
N VAL A 179 9.15 -2.41 -20.30
CA VAL A 179 10.37 -2.21 -21.11
C VAL A 179 10.90 -0.77 -21.03
N ARG A 180 10.02 0.23 -21.01
CA ARG A 180 10.39 1.65 -20.89
C ARG A 180 11.00 2.04 -19.55
N TYR A 181 10.91 1.18 -18.54
CA TYR A 181 11.42 1.43 -17.19
C TYR A 181 12.65 0.60 -16.84
N LEU A 182 13.18 -0.17 -17.79
CA LEU A 182 14.38 -0.96 -17.59
C LEU A 182 15.60 -0.06 -17.34
N ILE A 183 16.49 -0.50 -16.48
CA ILE A 183 17.81 0.11 -16.27
C ILE A 183 18.84 -0.77 -16.97
N ASN A 184 19.54 -0.23 -17.96
CA ASN A 184 20.51 -0.98 -18.78
C ASN A 184 19.92 -2.30 -19.34
N ASN A 185 18.70 -2.25 -19.84
CA ASN A 185 17.93 -3.40 -20.33
C ASN A 185 17.68 -4.51 -19.28
N ARG A 186 17.73 -4.17 -18.00
CA ARG A 186 17.49 -5.12 -16.89
C ARG A 186 16.35 -4.63 -16.00
N TYR A 187 15.66 -5.58 -15.38
CA TYR A 187 14.66 -5.31 -14.37
C TYR A 187 15.36 -5.04 -13.03
N PRO A 188 15.23 -3.82 -12.47
CA PRO A 188 15.79 -3.52 -11.16
C PRO A 188 14.98 -4.20 -10.06
N ILE A 189 15.66 -4.92 -9.18
CA ILE A 189 15.06 -5.54 -7.99
C ILE A 189 15.67 -4.88 -6.76
N ALA A 190 14.81 -4.31 -5.92
CA ALA A 190 15.17 -3.87 -4.60
C ALA A 190 14.80 -4.96 -3.59
N ILE A 191 15.74 -5.31 -2.72
CA ILE A 191 15.53 -6.23 -1.61
C ILE A 191 15.74 -5.42 -0.34
N ASP A 192 14.76 -5.42 0.55
CA ASP A 192 14.80 -4.69 1.80
C ASP A 192 14.21 -5.49 2.95
N GLY A 193 14.78 -5.32 4.13
CA GLY A 193 14.30 -5.91 5.36
C GLY A 193 13.61 -4.86 6.23
N THR A 194 12.34 -5.01 6.44
CA THR A 194 11.55 -4.09 7.26
C THR A 194 11.18 -4.73 8.59
N GLN A 195 11.51 -4.05 9.68
CA GLN A 195 11.08 -4.45 11.00
C GLN A 195 9.58 -4.15 11.17
N LYS A 196 8.81 -5.16 11.50
CA LYS A 196 7.35 -5.06 11.64
C LYS A 196 6.88 -5.64 12.98
N CYS A 197 5.66 -5.28 13.36
CA CYS A 197 4.94 -5.87 14.50
C CYS A 197 5.70 -5.79 15.83
N VAL A 198 6.28 -4.63 16.16
CA VAL A 198 6.95 -4.44 17.45
C VAL A 198 5.94 -4.48 18.59
N ARG A 199 6.18 -5.31 19.60
CA ARG A 199 5.35 -5.47 20.81
C ARG A 199 6.21 -5.75 22.03
N ASP A 200 5.65 -5.46 23.20
CA ASP A 200 6.31 -5.71 24.48
C ASP A 200 6.03 -7.13 25.02
N VAL A 201 5.25 -7.93 24.27
CA VAL A 201 4.90 -9.32 24.61
C VAL A 201 5.26 -10.25 23.46
N LEU A 202 5.87 -11.39 23.78
CA LEU A 202 6.15 -12.45 22.83
C LEU A 202 4.84 -12.99 22.27
N TRP A 203 4.68 -12.98 20.93
CA TRP A 203 3.45 -13.44 20.26
C TRP A 203 3.68 -14.59 19.27
N SER A 204 4.94 -14.91 18.94
CA SER A 204 5.33 -16.00 18.05
C SER A 204 6.74 -16.47 18.42
N GLU A 205 7.01 -17.75 18.20
CA GLU A 205 8.35 -18.34 18.38
C GLU A 205 9.40 -17.75 17.42
N GLU A 206 8.96 -17.20 16.28
CA GLU A 206 9.82 -16.58 15.26
C GLU A 206 10.20 -15.14 15.61
N CYS A 207 9.70 -14.59 16.71
CA CYS A 207 10.02 -13.23 17.11
C CYS A 207 11.48 -13.10 17.52
N LEU A 208 12.13 -12.10 16.98
CA LEU A 208 13.39 -11.57 17.49
C LEU A 208 13.12 -10.68 18.70
N SER A 209 14.09 -10.55 19.60
CA SER A 209 14.00 -9.66 20.75
C SER A 209 15.13 -8.66 20.78
N ARG A 210 14.86 -7.50 21.37
CA ARG A 210 15.87 -6.49 21.69
C ARG A 210 15.54 -5.81 23.01
N GLU A 211 16.54 -5.34 23.70
CA GLU A 211 16.36 -4.46 24.85
C GLU A 211 16.36 -3.00 24.41
N VAL A 212 15.37 -2.25 24.84
CA VAL A 212 15.21 -0.82 24.54
C VAL A 212 15.01 -0.08 25.83
N GLY A 213 15.76 1.00 26.03
CA GLY A 213 15.70 1.83 27.24
C GLY A 213 17.07 2.36 27.65
N LYS A 214 17.10 3.05 28.78
CA LYS A 214 18.36 3.50 29.41
C LYS A 214 18.79 2.48 30.45
N SER A 215 20.10 2.47 30.77
CA SER A 215 20.64 1.60 31.79
C SER A 215 19.84 1.73 33.10
N GLY A 216 19.20 0.66 33.53
CA GLY A 216 18.36 0.59 34.73
C GLY A 216 16.86 0.60 34.49
N ASP A 217 16.40 0.90 33.27
CA ASP A 217 14.97 0.83 32.86
C ASP A 217 14.88 0.32 31.41
N THR A 218 15.23 -0.96 31.24
CA THR A 218 15.19 -1.63 29.94
C THR A 218 13.91 -2.44 29.78
N GLN A 219 13.25 -2.28 28.64
CA GLN A 219 12.10 -3.07 28.21
C GLN A 219 12.49 -3.99 27.07
N THR A 220 12.09 -5.25 27.13
CA THR A 220 12.26 -6.19 26.03
C THR A 220 11.16 -5.95 24.98
N GLN A 221 11.56 -5.67 23.76
CA GLN A 221 10.67 -5.60 22.62
C GLN A 221 10.85 -6.81 21.71
N TYR A 222 9.74 -7.37 21.28
CA TYR A 222 9.67 -8.48 20.32
C TYR A 222 9.23 -7.96 18.97
N TYR A 223 9.85 -8.44 17.90
CA TYR A 223 9.58 -7.98 16.52
C TYR A 223 9.90 -9.08 15.51
N VAL A 224 9.42 -8.90 14.28
CA VAL A 224 9.80 -9.71 13.13
C VAL A 224 10.43 -8.83 12.06
N TYR A 225 11.38 -9.38 11.30
CA TYR A 225 11.81 -8.82 10.04
C TYR A 225 11.04 -9.47 8.90
N VAL A 226 10.49 -8.64 8.03
CA VAL A 226 9.93 -9.09 6.75
C VAL A 226 10.91 -8.68 5.66
N LEU A 227 11.43 -9.67 4.94
CA LEU A 227 12.25 -9.47 3.77
C LEU A 227 11.33 -9.31 2.56
N GLU A 228 11.38 -8.14 1.92
CA GLU A 228 10.55 -7.84 0.76
C GLU A 228 11.43 -7.70 -0.48
N ALA A 229 11.03 -8.32 -1.58
CA ALA A 229 11.63 -8.12 -2.90
C ALA A 229 10.64 -7.42 -3.82
N ASN A 230 11.06 -6.31 -4.41
CA ASN A 230 10.22 -5.48 -5.26
C ASN A 230 10.92 -5.16 -6.59
N LEU A 231 10.19 -5.15 -7.70
CA LEU A 231 10.62 -4.40 -8.89
C LEU A 231 10.55 -2.91 -8.56
N ALA A 232 11.67 -2.21 -8.63
CA ALA A 232 11.79 -0.81 -8.24
C ALA A 232 12.25 0.05 -9.41
N PHE A 233 11.33 0.70 -10.09
CA PHE A 233 11.61 1.49 -11.29
C PHE A 233 11.96 2.94 -10.96
N GLN A 234 12.73 3.59 -11.85
CA GLN A 234 13.23 4.97 -11.62
C GLN A 234 12.14 6.01 -11.43
N ASN A 235 10.96 5.81 -12.04
CA ASN A 235 9.81 6.70 -11.91
C ASN A 235 9.08 6.58 -10.55
N GLY A 236 9.63 5.81 -9.61
CA GLY A 236 9.01 5.57 -8.30
C GLY A 236 7.93 4.47 -8.28
N MET A 237 7.64 3.85 -9.43
CA MET A 237 6.75 2.68 -9.46
C MET A 237 7.45 1.48 -8.84
N THR A 238 6.78 0.83 -7.89
CA THR A 238 7.23 -0.41 -7.26
C THR A 238 6.19 -1.50 -7.43
N ILE A 239 6.62 -2.72 -7.67
CA ILE A 239 5.75 -3.88 -7.80
C ILE A 239 6.31 -4.99 -6.92
N PRO A 240 5.58 -5.43 -5.89
CA PRO A 240 6.04 -6.49 -5.00
C PRO A 240 6.16 -7.81 -5.76
N LEU A 241 7.21 -8.56 -5.46
CA LEU A 241 7.46 -9.90 -6.00
C LEU A 241 7.21 -10.97 -4.94
N MET A 242 7.70 -10.73 -3.72
CA MET A 242 7.58 -11.65 -2.59
C MET A 242 7.86 -10.93 -1.27
N SER A 243 7.38 -11.49 -0.18
CA SER A 243 7.68 -11.09 1.19
C SER A 243 7.80 -12.30 2.10
#